data_5c2e9cb7746347d9051d5f27e0243116
#
_entry.id   5c2e9cb7746347d9051d5f27e0243116
#
_cell.length_a   1.000
_cell.length_b   1.000
_cell.length_c   1.000
_cell.angle_alpha   90.00
_cell.angle_beta   90.00
_cell.angle_gamma   90.00
#
_symmetry.space_group_name_H-M   'P 1'
#
loop_
_entity.id
_entity.type
_entity.pdbx_description
1 polymer ?
#
loop_
_entity_poly.entity_id
_entity_poly.type
_entity_poly.pdbx_seq_one_letter_code
_entity_poly.pdbx_strand_id
1 'polypeptide(L)'
;MISADNAHAIHPNNLDKADPVNRPVMNKGIVIKYNANQRYTTDAVSAATFKLMCEKAGVPYQSFTNRSDMPGGSTLGNISTAQVAVNTVDIGLAQLAMHSPYETAGSKDPEYLAAVSQVFYES
;
A
#
# COMPACT_ATOMS: atom_id res chain seq x y z
N MET A 1 -3.67 9.00 10.24
CA MET A 1 -3.76 9.43 8.83
C MET A 1 -3.57 8.24 7.91
N ILE A 2 -4.30 8.19 6.81
CA ILE A 2 -4.07 7.23 5.73
C ILE A 2 -3.47 7.98 4.55
N SER A 3 -2.31 7.54 4.08
CA SER A 3 -1.66 8.04 2.88
C SER A 3 -1.86 6.99 1.78
N ALA A 4 -2.62 7.32 0.75
CA ALA A 4 -2.98 6.37 -0.30
C ALA A 4 -2.30 6.74 -1.62
N ASP A 5 -1.45 5.85 -2.09
CA ASP A 5 -0.73 5.97 -3.35
C ASP A 5 -0.45 4.56 -3.87
N ASN A 6 -0.63 4.33 -5.15
CA ASN A 6 -0.57 2.98 -5.70
C ASN A 6 0.78 2.28 -5.47
N ALA A 7 0.76 0.97 -5.49
CA ALA A 7 1.93 0.12 -5.27
C ALA A 7 2.24 -0.70 -6.53
N HIS A 8 3.51 -1.02 -6.74
CA HIS A 8 3.90 -1.89 -7.85
C HIS A 8 3.40 -3.32 -7.62
N ALA A 9 2.57 -3.83 -8.54
CA ALA A 9 2.19 -5.23 -8.56
C ALA A 9 3.37 -6.09 -9.06
N ILE A 10 3.37 -7.36 -8.69
CA ILE A 10 4.34 -8.31 -9.25
C ILE A 10 4.11 -8.44 -10.77
N HIS A 11 5.19 -8.29 -11.54
CA HIS A 11 5.14 -8.46 -12.99
C HIS A 11 5.65 -9.85 -13.35
N PRO A 12 4.92 -10.64 -14.17
CA PRO A 12 5.32 -12.01 -14.48
C PRO A 12 6.72 -12.16 -15.07
N ASN A 13 7.18 -11.15 -15.82
CA ASN A 13 8.49 -11.16 -16.47
C ASN A 13 9.61 -10.53 -15.65
N ASN A 14 9.30 -9.95 -14.48
CA ASN A 14 10.26 -9.24 -13.63
C ASN A 14 10.03 -9.58 -12.16
N LEU A 15 9.96 -10.85 -11.83
CA LEU A 15 9.72 -11.34 -10.47
C LEU A 15 10.83 -10.92 -9.50
N ASP A 16 12.05 -10.72 -10.00
CA ASP A 16 13.21 -10.31 -9.23
C ASP A 16 13.10 -8.88 -8.66
N LYS A 17 12.21 -8.04 -9.20
CA LYS A 17 11.99 -6.67 -8.70
C LYS A 17 11.10 -6.60 -7.47
N ALA A 18 10.45 -7.69 -7.10
CA ALA A 18 9.60 -7.77 -5.92
C ALA A 18 10.33 -8.51 -4.80
N ASP A 19 9.95 -8.21 -3.56
CA ASP A 19 10.40 -8.97 -2.40
C ASP A 19 9.96 -10.43 -2.55
N PRO A 20 10.84 -11.43 -2.24
CA PRO A 20 10.48 -12.84 -2.42
C PRO A 20 9.28 -13.31 -1.60
N VAL A 21 8.98 -12.64 -0.49
CA VAL A 21 7.89 -13.04 0.43
C VAL A 21 6.66 -12.16 0.23
N ASN A 22 6.84 -10.85 0.09
CA ASN A 22 5.75 -9.87 -0.02
C ASN A 22 5.60 -9.43 -1.49
N ARG A 23 4.70 -10.09 -2.22
CA ARG A 23 4.49 -9.90 -3.66
C ARG A 23 3.07 -9.44 -3.95
N PRO A 24 2.82 -8.12 -4.08
CA PRO A 24 1.48 -7.61 -4.35
C PRO A 24 0.92 -8.12 -5.67
N VAL A 25 -0.34 -8.53 -5.64
CA VAL A 25 -1.07 -9.05 -6.80
C VAL A 25 -2.34 -8.22 -6.99
N MET A 26 -2.64 -7.87 -8.24
CA MET A 26 -3.90 -7.17 -8.57
C MET A 26 -5.12 -8.00 -8.17
N ASN A 27 -6.18 -7.35 -7.71
CA ASN A 27 -7.44 -7.95 -7.23
C ASN A 27 -7.31 -8.80 -5.96
N LYS A 28 -6.20 -8.69 -5.24
CA LYS A 28 -5.98 -9.42 -3.98
C LYS A 28 -6.07 -8.54 -2.74
N GLY A 29 -6.52 -7.33 -2.90
CA GLY A 29 -6.78 -6.43 -1.80
C GLY A 29 -5.83 -5.24 -1.71
N ILE A 30 -6.02 -4.47 -0.65
CA ILE A 30 -5.26 -3.25 -0.42
C ILE A 30 -3.84 -3.61 0.02
N VAL A 31 -2.87 -2.92 -0.55
CA VAL A 31 -1.45 -3.12 -0.24
C VAL A 31 -1.04 -2.20 0.90
N ILE A 32 -0.53 -2.76 1.99
CA ILE A 32 0.10 -2.01 3.07
C ILE A 32 1.59 -1.96 2.78
N LYS A 33 2.14 -0.75 2.70
CA LYS A 33 3.53 -0.54 2.29
C LYS A 33 4.46 -0.43 3.48
N TYR A 34 5.53 -1.21 3.47
CA TYR A 34 6.63 -1.16 4.43
C TYR A 34 7.94 -0.86 3.71
N ASN A 35 8.85 -0.16 4.37
CA ASN A 35 10.18 0.12 3.81
C ASN A 35 11.21 0.25 4.94
N ALA A 36 12.28 -0.54 4.87
CA ALA A 36 13.35 -0.52 5.86
C ALA A 36 14.10 0.83 5.91
N ASN A 37 14.09 1.59 4.81
CA ASN A 37 14.72 2.91 4.73
C ASN A 37 13.79 4.05 5.20
N GLN A 38 12.66 3.72 5.81
CA GLN A 38 11.69 4.67 6.36
C GLN A 38 11.14 5.68 5.33
N ARG A 39 11.06 5.29 4.07
CA ARG A 39 10.44 6.11 3.02
C ARG A 39 8.91 6.05 3.06
N TYR A 40 8.37 5.09 3.79
CA TYR A 40 6.96 4.99 4.14
C TYR A 40 6.82 5.17 5.65
N THR A 41 5.73 5.74 6.08
CA THR A 41 5.50 6.04 7.49
C THR A 41 4.81 4.92 8.26
N THR A 42 4.51 3.82 7.57
CA THR A 42 3.87 2.65 8.19
C THR A 42 4.74 2.05 9.27
N ASP A 43 4.19 1.89 10.47
CA ASP A 43 4.81 1.17 11.57
C ASP A 43 3.89 0.03 12.03
N ALA A 44 4.30 -0.70 13.06
CA ALA A 44 3.54 -1.84 13.56
C ALA A 44 2.16 -1.44 14.09
N VAL A 45 2.05 -0.29 14.75
CA VAL A 45 0.79 0.21 15.32
C VAL A 45 -0.16 0.67 14.24
N SER A 46 0.31 1.49 13.30
CA SER A 46 -0.53 1.99 12.21
C SER A 46 -0.97 0.86 11.28
N ALA A 47 -0.09 -0.10 10.99
CA ALA A 47 -0.44 -1.26 10.20
C ALA A 47 -1.50 -2.13 10.89
N ALA A 48 -1.35 -2.40 12.19
CA ALA A 48 -2.32 -3.19 12.94
C ALA A 48 -3.69 -2.51 12.98
N THR A 49 -3.72 -1.21 13.19
CA THR A 49 -4.97 -0.43 13.19
C THR A 49 -5.65 -0.50 11.83
N PHE A 50 -4.90 -0.35 10.75
CA PHE A 50 -5.45 -0.43 9.40
C PHE A 50 -5.96 -1.83 9.06
N LYS A 51 -5.25 -2.87 9.48
CA LYS A 51 -5.69 -4.26 9.29
C LYS A 51 -7.03 -4.52 9.98
N LEU A 52 -7.24 -3.97 11.18
CA LEU A 52 -8.53 -4.06 11.87
C LEU A 52 -9.64 -3.37 11.07
N MET A 53 -9.36 -2.23 10.47
CA MET A 53 -10.34 -1.55 9.61
C MET A 53 -10.69 -2.40 8.38
N CYS A 54 -9.70 -3.05 7.77
CA CYS A 54 -9.93 -3.96 6.64
C CYS A 54 -10.80 -5.15 7.05
N GLU A 55 -10.53 -5.76 8.20
CA GLU A 55 -11.34 -6.87 8.72
C GLU A 55 -12.77 -6.43 9.00
N LYS A 56 -12.97 -5.25 9.58
CA LYS A 56 -14.30 -4.69 9.83
C LYS A 56 -15.06 -4.41 8.54
N ALA A 57 -14.37 -3.97 7.49
CA ALA A 57 -14.97 -3.72 6.19
C ALA A 57 -15.15 -5.00 5.35
N GLY A 58 -14.60 -6.13 5.76
CA GLY A 58 -14.60 -7.35 4.98
C GLY A 58 -13.69 -7.27 3.74
N VAL A 59 -12.62 -6.49 3.82
CA VAL A 59 -11.71 -6.21 2.70
C VAL A 59 -10.41 -6.98 2.88
N PRO A 60 -9.94 -7.71 1.84
CA PRO A 60 -8.64 -8.36 1.90
C PRO A 60 -7.51 -7.32 1.85
N TYR A 61 -6.37 -7.68 2.41
CA TYR A 61 -5.16 -6.85 2.36
C TYR A 61 -3.93 -7.70 2.13
N GLN A 62 -2.88 -7.05 1.65
CA GLN A 62 -1.59 -7.69 1.38
C GLN A 62 -0.47 -6.72 1.74
N SER A 63 0.76 -7.22 1.82
CA SER A 63 1.91 -6.42 2.22
C SER A 63 2.85 -6.21 1.04
N PHE A 64 3.52 -5.07 1.02
CA PHE A 64 4.57 -4.74 0.07
C PHE A 64 5.79 -4.24 0.83
N THR A 65 6.95 -4.82 0.49
CA THR A 65 8.25 -4.36 0.99
C THR A 65 9.21 -4.32 -0.19
N ASN A 66 9.90 -3.19 -0.38
CA ASN A 66 10.94 -3.11 -1.40
C ASN A 66 12.10 -4.04 -1.06
N ARG A 67 12.77 -4.57 -2.08
CA ARG A 67 14.04 -5.25 -1.89
C ARG A 67 15.03 -4.27 -1.24
N SER A 68 15.85 -4.79 -0.34
CA SER A 68 16.83 -3.97 0.40
C SER A 68 17.88 -3.32 -0.51
N ASP A 69 18.12 -3.90 -1.67
CA ASP A 69 19.10 -3.42 -2.66
C ASP A 69 18.47 -2.52 -3.75
N MET A 70 17.16 -2.24 -3.67
CA MET A 70 16.46 -1.44 -4.67
C MET A 70 16.01 -0.09 -4.08
N PRO A 71 16.18 1.03 -4.79
CA PRO A 71 15.66 2.30 -4.35
C PRO A 71 14.13 2.30 -4.42
N GLY A 72 13.48 2.73 -3.34
CA GLY A 72 12.04 2.90 -3.29
C GLY A 72 11.63 4.34 -3.55
N GLY A 73 10.37 4.52 -3.93
CA GLY A 73 9.76 5.84 -3.99
C GLY A 73 9.43 6.39 -2.61
N SER A 74 9.00 7.63 -2.55
CA SER A 74 8.48 8.27 -1.34
C SER A 74 6.98 8.49 -1.49
N THR A 75 6.27 8.62 -0.37
CA THR A 75 4.83 8.85 -0.35
C THR A 75 4.50 10.18 0.33
N LEU A 76 3.25 10.63 0.14
CA LEU A 76 2.74 11.83 0.82
C LEU A 76 2.77 11.69 2.35
N GLY A 77 2.60 10.47 2.87
CA GLY A 77 2.67 10.21 4.31
C GLY A 77 3.98 10.67 4.91
N ASN A 78 5.08 10.36 4.24
CA ASN A 78 6.42 10.75 4.69
C ASN A 78 6.61 12.28 4.68
N ILE A 79 6.07 12.97 3.69
CA ILE A 79 6.11 14.43 3.60
C ILE A 79 5.23 15.04 4.69
N SER A 80 4.03 14.51 4.89
CA SER A 80 3.06 15.04 5.87
C SER A 80 3.54 14.88 7.30
N THR A 81 4.17 13.75 7.65
CA THR A 81 4.67 13.52 9.02
C THR A 81 5.86 14.39 9.37
N ALA A 82 6.57 14.95 8.39
CA ALA A 82 7.57 15.97 8.62
C ALA A 82 6.94 17.28 9.12
N GLN A 83 5.67 17.52 8.84
CA GLN A 83 4.94 18.72 9.24
C GLN A 83 4.04 18.50 10.45
N VAL A 84 3.44 17.31 10.57
CA VAL A 84 2.49 16.96 11.63
C VAL A 84 2.79 15.55 12.15
N ALA A 85 3.02 15.43 13.46
CA ALA A 85 3.28 14.14 14.11
C ALA A 85 1.97 13.38 14.34
N VAL A 86 1.54 12.56 13.39
CA VAL A 86 0.36 11.70 13.51
C VAL A 86 0.70 10.28 13.09
N ASN A 87 0.02 9.29 13.68
CA ASN A 87 0.13 7.90 13.24
C ASN A 87 -0.37 7.79 11.81
N THR A 88 0.49 7.28 10.92
CA THR A 88 0.20 7.22 9.50
C THR A 88 0.49 5.82 8.96
N VAL A 89 -0.41 5.34 8.10
CA VAL A 89 -0.21 4.13 7.33
C VAL A 89 -0.16 4.49 5.84
N ASP A 90 0.82 3.96 5.14
CA ASP A 90 0.91 4.08 3.69
C ASP A 90 0.30 2.85 3.04
N ILE A 91 -0.69 3.07 2.19
CA ILE A 91 -1.40 2.02 1.48
C ILE A 91 -1.46 2.33 -0.01
N GLY A 92 -1.88 1.36 -0.79
CA GLY A 92 -2.11 1.57 -2.21
C GLY A 92 -2.84 0.41 -2.87
N LEU A 93 -3.14 0.56 -4.13
CA LEU A 93 -3.66 -0.49 -4.97
C LEU A 93 -2.52 -1.01 -5.85
N ALA A 94 -2.46 -2.32 -6.03
CA ALA A 94 -1.44 -2.95 -6.86
C ALA A 94 -1.68 -2.61 -8.33
N GLN A 95 -0.66 -2.11 -9.03
CA GLN A 95 -0.77 -1.80 -10.45
C GLN A 95 0.49 -2.16 -11.21
N LEU A 96 0.33 -2.42 -12.50
CA LEU A 96 1.41 -2.62 -13.45
C LEU A 96 1.64 -1.35 -14.26
N ALA A 97 2.85 -1.19 -14.79
CA ALA A 97 3.21 -0.09 -15.68
C ALA A 97 2.95 1.30 -15.08
N MET A 98 3.27 1.47 -13.81
CA MET A 98 3.13 2.75 -13.11
C MET A 98 3.88 3.87 -13.84
N HIS A 99 3.23 5.01 -13.96
CA HIS A 99 3.72 6.20 -14.69
C HIS A 99 3.75 6.04 -16.21
N SER A 100 3.19 4.97 -16.75
CA SER A 100 3.10 4.77 -18.22
C SER A 100 1.71 5.19 -18.74
N PRO A 101 1.53 5.28 -20.08
CA PRO A 101 0.20 5.51 -20.67
C PRO A 101 -0.75 4.31 -20.51
N TYR A 102 -0.23 3.14 -20.12
CA TYR A 102 -1.00 1.90 -20.01
C TYR A 102 -0.98 1.33 -18.59
N GLU A 103 -1.14 2.18 -17.60
CA GLU A 103 -1.25 1.71 -16.22
C GLU A 103 -2.42 0.73 -16.09
N THR A 104 -2.15 -0.40 -15.43
CA THR A 104 -3.11 -1.48 -15.28
C THR A 104 -3.29 -1.81 -13.81
N ALA A 105 -4.53 -1.81 -13.34
CA ALA A 105 -4.88 -2.13 -11.95
C ALA A 105 -6.01 -3.17 -11.91
N GLY A 106 -6.21 -3.79 -10.75
CA GLY A 106 -7.29 -4.74 -10.57
C GLY A 106 -8.65 -4.06 -10.52
N SER A 107 -9.67 -4.68 -11.12
CA SER A 107 -11.02 -4.10 -11.17
C SER A 107 -11.74 -4.13 -9.81
N LYS A 108 -11.36 -5.03 -8.90
CA LYS A 108 -11.96 -5.16 -7.56
C LYS A 108 -11.30 -4.23 -6.53
N ASP A 109 -10.06 -3.84 -6.73
CA ASP A 109 -9.29 -3.10 -5.74
C ASP A 109 -9.89 -1.72 -5.41
N PRO A 110 -10.41 -0.93 -6.38
CA PRO A 110 -11.07 0.33 -6.04
C PRO A 110 -12.30 0.17 -5.12
N GLU A 111 -13.06 -0.91 -5.27
CA GLU A 111 -14.18 -1.22 -4.39
C GLU A 111 -13.70 -1.49 -2.96
N TYR A 112 -12.59 -2.21 -2.82
CA TYR A 112 -11.97 -2.47 -1.53
C TYR A 112 -11.50 -1.18 -0.85
N LEU A 113 -10.89 -0.29 -1.62
CA LEU A 113 -10.44 1.00 -1.10
C LEU A 113 -11.63 1.85 -0.64
N ALA A 114 -12.70 1.89 -1.42
CA ALA A 114 -13.92 2.62 -1.04
C ALA A 114 -14.52 2.07 0.26
N ALA A 115 -14.60 0.74 0.41
CA ALA A 115 -15.17 0.10 1.59
C ALA A 115 -14.36 0.40 2.85
N VAL A 116 -13.03 0.29 2.80
CA VAL A 116 -12.18 0.56 3.96
C VAL A 116 -12.14 2.05 4.29
N SER A 117 -12.21 2.92 3.28
CA SER A 117 -12.27 4.37 3.49
C SER A 117 -13.53 4.77 4.23
N GLN A 118 -14.67 4.15 3.91
CA GLN A 118 -15.91 4.38 4.63
C GLN A 118 -15.78 4.02 6.11
N VAL A 119 -15.18 2.87 6.43
CA VAL A 119 -14.93 2.47 7.82
C VAL A 119 -14.03 3.49 8.52
N PHE A 120 -13.00 3.98 7.85
CA PHE A 120 -12.10 4.99 8.40
C PHE A 120 -12.83 6.29 8.75
N TYR A 121 -13.69 6.79 7.86
CA TYR A 121 -14.41 8.03 8.09
C TYR A 121 -15.55 7.90 9.10
N GLU A 122 -16.05 6.70 9.34
CA GLU A 122 -17.10 6.43 10.32
C GLU A 122 -16.58 6.10 11.72
N SER A 123 -15.28 5.96 11.87
CA SER A 123 -14.68 5.58 13.16
C SER A 123 -14.23 6.76 14.02
#